data_095c68d029a5cfaf16853861e01095b5
#
_entry.id   095c68d029a5cfaf16853861e01095b5
#
_cell.length_a   1.000
_cell.length_b   1.000
_cell.length_c   1.000
_cell.angle_alpha   90.00
_cell.angle_beta   90.00
_cell.angle_gamma   90.00
#
_symmetry.space_group_name_H-M   'P 1'
#
loop_
_entity.id
_entity.type
_entity.pdbx_description
1 polymer ?
#
loop_
_entity_poly.entity_id
_entity_poly.type
_entity_poly.pdbx_seq_one_letter_code
_entity_poly.pdbx_strand_id
1 'polypeptide(L)'
;AADPRLVREGLATLGQHYPALKGLAVAHAWGGLIDSTPDGIPVISAVDTMPGLYLSTGYTGHGFGIGPGAGRLAADLVAGDPPIVDPHPFRYSRMIDGTDLGEPGMM
;
A
#
# COMPACT_ATOMS: atom_id res chain seq x y z
N ALA A 1 7.47 -3.38 -18.48
CA ALA A 1 8.84 -2.83 -18.57
C ALA A 1 8.91 -1.53 -17.77
N ALA A 2 10.10 -1.17 -17.27
CA ALA A 2 10.31 0.12 -16.63
C ALA A 2 10.20 1.24 -17.67
N ASP A 3 9.61 2.39 -17.26
CA ASP A 3 9.57 3.59 -18.09
C ASP A 3 10.95 4.28 -18.05
N PRO A 4 11.68 4.39 -19.17
CA PRO A 4 13.00 5.00 -19.19
C PRO A 4 13.01 6.47 -18.74
N ARG A 5 11.90 7.19 -18.95
CA ARG A 5 11.77 8.58 -18.52
C ARG A 5 11.76 8.66 -16.99
N LEU A 6 10.97 7.83 -16.32
CA LEU A 6 10.90 7.81 -14.85
C LEU A 6 12.22 7.37 -14.22
N VAL A 7 12.95 6.45 -14.86
CA VAL A 7 14.28 6.05 -14.41
C VAL A 7 15.24 7.23 -14.47
N ARG A 8 15.26 7.98 -15.58
CA ARG A 8 16.11 9.19 -15.71
C ARG A 8 15.76 10.26 -14.69
N GLU A 9 14.47 10.54 -14.50
CA GLU A 9 14.01 11.52 -13.51
C GLU A 9 14.41 11.11 -12.08
N GLY A 10 14.27 9.83 -11.74
CA GLY A 10 14.69 9.29 -10.45
C GLY A 10 16.19 9.43 -10.21
N LEU A 11 17.00 9.13 -11.21
CA LEU A 11 18.46 9.31 -11.12
C LEU A 11 18.85 10.78 -10.97
N ALA A 12 18.18 11.69 -11.68
CA ALA A 12 18.42 13.12 -11.55
C ALA A 12 18.09 13.62 -10.14
N THR A 13 16.95 13.21 -9.59
CA THR A 13 16.54 13.52 -8.22
C THR A 13 17.53 12.97 -7.20
N LEU A 14 17.95 11.72 -7.36
CA LEU A 14 18.97 11.10 -6.50
C LEU A 14 20.26 11.92 -6.48
N GLY A 15 20.76 12.34 -7.66
CA GLY A 15 21.98 13.12 -7.77
C GLY A 15 21.86 14.53 -7.18
N GLN A 16 20.65 15.12 -7.15
CA GLN A 16 20.41 16.40 -6.49
C GLN A 16 20.54 16.30 -4.98
N HIS A 17 19.97 15.24 -4.38
CA HIS A 17 19.97 15.05 -2.93
C HIS A 17 21.25 14.40 -2.41
N TYR A 18 21.90 13.59 -3.23
CA TYR A 18 23.13 12.88 -2.91
C TYR A 18 24.16 13.07 -4.04
N PRO A 19 24.86 14.23 -4.06
CA PRO A 19 25.78 14.56 -5.18
C PRO A 19 26.86 13.52 -5.43
N ALA A 20 27.28 12.78 -4.40
CA ALA A 20 28.25 11.71 -4.53
C ALA A 20 27.75 10.53 -5.40
N LEU A 21 26.43 10.43 -5.61
CA LEU A 21 25.80 9.37 -6.40
C LEU A 21 25.50 9.81 -7.84
N LYS A 22 25.92 11.01 -8.25
CA LYS A 22 25.80 11.45 -9.65
C LYS A 22 26.62 10.55 -10.56
N GLY A 23 26.04 10.25 -11.73
CA GLY A 23 26.72 9.46 -12.75
C GLY A 23 26.71 7.96 -12.53
N LEU A 24 25.94 7.45 -11.57
CA LEU A 24 25.76 6.01 -11.40
C LEU A 24 25.05 5.42 -12.62
N ALA A 25 25.56 4.28 -13.08
CA ALA A 25 24.90 3.49 -14.12
C ALA A 25 23.79 2.62 -13.51
N VAL A 26 22.69 2.49 -14.24
CA VAL A 26 21.61 1.57 -13.88
C VAL A 26 21.98 0.17 -14.36
N ALA A 27 22.12 -0.78 -13.44
CA ALA A 27 22.35 -2.16 -13.79
C ALA A 27 21.04 -2.86 -14.23
N HIS A 28 19.96 -2.63 -13.52
CA HIS A 28 18.66 -3.21 -13.79
C HIS A 28 17.55 -2.24 -13.44
N ALA A 29 16.47 -2.24 -14.24
CA ALA A 29 15.25 -1.50 -13.96
C ALA A 29 14.05 -2.33 -14.39
N TRP A 30 13.00 -2.33 -13.59
CA TRP A 30 11.75 -3.05 -13.92
C TRP A 30 10.56 -2.26 -13.44
N GLY A 31 9.39 -2.61 -13.97
CA GLY A 31 8.10 -2.10 -13.52
C GLY A 31 7.25 -3.24 -12.98
N GLY A 32 6.32 -2.90 -12.12
CA GLY A 32 5.37 -3.84 -11.54
C GLY A 32 3.99 -3.20 -11.39
N LEU A 33 3.00 -4.03 -11.11
CA LEU A 33 1.66 -3.58 -10.78
C LEU A 33 1.58 -3.31 -9.28
N ILE A 34 0.89 -2.24 -8.93
CA ILE A 34 0.60 -1.88 -7.54
C ILE A 34 -0.90 -2.07 -7.32
N ASP A 35 -1.27 -2.80 -6.28
CA ASP A 35 -2.64 -2.96 -5.83
C ASP A 35 -3.03 -1.70 -5.04
N SER A 36 -3.81 -0.83 -5.69
CA SER A 36 -4.21 0.45 -5.14
C SER A 36 -5.68 0.46 -4.77
N THR A 37 -5.99 1.00 -3.59
CA THR A 37 -7.36 1.32 -3.20
C THR A 37 -7.70 2.76 -3.58
N PRO A 38 -8.99 3.10 -3.78
CA PRO A 38 -9.38 4.47 -4.13
C PRO A 38 -8.96 5.52 -3.10
N ASP A 39 -8.99 5.17 -1.82
CA ASP A 39 -8.63 6.07 -0.71
C ASP A 39 -7.16 5.93 -0.26
N GLY A 40 -6.38 5.07 -0.89
CA GLY A 40 -4.99 4.82 -0.52
C GLY A 40 -4.80 4.07 0.79
N ILE A 41 -5.89 3.64 1.44
CA ILE A 41 -5.87 2.95 2.73
C ILE A 41 -6.02 1.44 2.47
N PRO A 42 -5.20 0.57 3.09
CA PRO A 42 -5.32 -0.86 2.89
C PRO A 42 -6.64 -1.42 3.43
N VAL A 43 -7.05 -2.56 2.90
CA VAL A 43 -8.15 -3.36 3.44
C VAL A 43 -7.55 -4.41 4.37
N ILE A 44 -7.86 -4.31 5.65
CA ILE A 44 -7.45 -5.27 6.69
C ILE A 44 -8.69 -5.58 7.50
N SER A 45 -9.44 -6.59 7.10
CA SER A 45 -10.72 -6.89 7.74
C SER A 45 -11.24 -8.28 7.41
N ALA A 46 -12.21 -8.72 8.22
CA ALA A 46 -13.13 -9.78 7.82
C ALA A 46 -13.98 -9.32 6.63
N VAL A 47 -14.47 -10.25 5.84
CA VAL A 47 -15.48 -10.02 4.81
C VAL A 47 -16.85 -10.42 5.38
N ASP A 48 -17.71 -9.44 5.62
CA ASP A 48 -18.97 -9.64 6.34
C ASP A 48 -19.89 -10.67 5.67
N THR A 49 -19.85 -10.72 4.33
CA THR A 49 -20.67 -11.63 3.53
C THR A 49 -20.09 -13.05 3.40
N MET A 50 -18.87 -13.28 3.86
CA MET A 50 -18.18 -14.56 3.77
C MET A 50 -17.50 -14.90 5.11
N PRO A 51 -18.25 -15.50 6.07
CA PRO A 51 -17.69 -15.85 7.37
C PRO A 51 -16.42 -16.70 7.27
N GLY A 52 -15.39 -16.31 8.02
CA GLY A 52 -14.09 -16.98 8.02
C GLY A 52 -13.11 -16.48 6.97
N LEU A 53 -13.53 -15.58 6.06
CA LEU A 53 -12.61 -14.92 5.11
C LEU A 53 -12.12 -13.59 5.67
N TYR A 54 -10.80 -13.41 5.64
CA TYR A 54 -10.13 -12.17 6.03
C TYR A 54 -9.30 -11.67 4.85
N LEU A 55 -9.26 -10.36 4.67
CA LEU A 55 -8.44 -9.70 3.65
C LEU A 55 -7.33 -8.87 4.31
N SER A 56 -6.17 -8.87 3.68
CA SER A 56 -5.06 -7.97 3.99
C SER A 56 -4.42 -7.61 2.65
N THR A 57 -4.86 -6.51 2.05
CA THR A 57 -4.54 -6.17 0.65
C THR A 57 -4.70 -4.67 0.40
N GLY A 58 -4.40 -4.22 -0.83
CA GLY A 58 -4.61 -2.83 -1.22
C GLY A 58 -3.64 -1.86 -0.57
N TYR A 59 -2.39 -2.26 -0.40
CA TYR A 59 -1.39 -1.46 0.32
C TYR A 59 -0.91 -0.21 -0.42
N THR A 60 -1.31 -0.03 -1.67
CA THR A 60 -1.12 1.21 -2.45
C THR A 60 0.35 1.67 -2.46
N GLY A 61 1.28 0.72 -2.58
CA GLY A 61 2.71 1.01 -2.60
C GLY A 61 3.37 1.24 -1.24
N HIS A 62 2.61 1.19 -0.14
CA HIS A 62 3.12 1.48 1.22
C HIS A 62 3.38 0.22 2.07
N GLY A 63 3.17 -0.98 1.50
CA GLY A 63 3.20 -2.23 2.26
C GLY A 63 4.52 -2.53 2.95
N PHE A 64 5.64 -2.12 2.37
CA PHE A 64 6.96 -2.37 2.94
C PHE A 64 7.13 -1.64 4.29
N GLY A 65 6.69 -0.38 4.37
CA GLY A 65 6.80 0.40 5.60
C GLY A 65 5.77 0.04 6.67
N ILE A 66 4.53 -0.22 6.26
CA ILE A 66 3.42 -0.46 7.21
C ILE A 66 3.18 -1.95 7.50
N GLY A 67 3.88 -2.85 6.81
CA GLY A 67 3.67 -4.30 6.91
C GLY A 67 3.66 -4.86 8.33
N PRO A 68 4.59 -4.50 9.21
CA PRO A 68 4.58 -5.00 10.59
C PRO A 68 3.33 -4.61 11.37
N GLY A 69 2.91 -3.34 11.30
CA GLY A 69 1.68 -2.87 11.96
C GLY A 69 0.43 -3.48 11.36
N ALA A 70 0.36 -3.55 10.04
CA ALA A 70 -0.75 -4.18 9.32
C ALA A 70 -0.86 -5.67 9.63
N GLY A 71 0.25 -6.37 9.70
CA GLY A 71 0.29 -7.79 10.08
C GLY A 71 -0.18 -8.01 11.51
N ARG A 72 0.17 -7.13 12.44
CA ARG A 72 -0.32 -7.18 13.82
C ARG A 72 -1.85 -6.99 13.86
N LEU A 73 -2.38 -6.00 13.15
CA LEU A 73 -3.82 -5.78 13.10
C LEU A 73 -4.54 -7.00 12.50
N ALA A 74 -4.05 -7.54 11.41
CA ALA A 74 -4.62 -8.74 10.79
C ALA A 74 -4.63 -9.93 11.77
N ALA A 75 -3.52 -10.14 12.49
CA ALA A 75 -3.43 -11.20 13.49
C ALA A 75 -4.43 -11.01 14.63
N ASP A 76 -4.58 -9.79 15.12
CA ASP A 76 -5.56 -9.47 16.17
C ASP A 76 -6.98 -9.80 15.73
N LEU A 77 -7.34 -9.41 14.49
CA LEU A 77 -8.67 -9.67 13.94
C LEU A 77 -8.96 -11.16 13.77
N VAL A 78 -8.00 -11.92 13.23
CA VAL A 78 -8.15 -13.37 13.03
C VAL A 78 -8.23 -14.10 14.35
N ALA A 79 -7.42 -13.72 15.33
CA ALA A 79 -7.41 -14.35 16.65
C ALA A 79 -8.57 -13.91 17.56
N GLY A 80 -9.30 -12.84 17.21
CA GLY A 80 -10.35 -12.28 18.05
C GLY A 80 -9.81 -11.51 19.26
N ASP A 81 -8.55 -11.06 19.18
CA ASP A 81 -7.93 -10.24 20.21
C ASP A 81 -8.35 -8.77 20.06
N PRO A 82 -8.22 -7.95 21.12
CA PRO A 82 -8.41 -6.51 20.98
C PRO A 82 -7.47 -5.93 19.93
N PRO A 83 -8.00 -5.20 18.91
CA PRO A 83 -7.16 -4.65 17.85
C PRO A 83 -6.17 -3.61 18.39
N ILE A 84 -4.94 -3.62 17.88
CA ILE A 84 -3.89 -2.66 18.27
C ILE A 84 -4.25 -1.21 17.90
N VAL A 85 -5.06 -1.03 16.87
CA VAL A 85 -5.60 0.27 16.44
C VAL A 85 -7.08 0.10 16.08
N ASP A 86 -7.81 1.21 15.92
CA ASP A 86 -9.19 1.17 15.43
C ASP A 86 -9.24 0.52 14.04
N PRO A 87 -9.91 -0.63 13.86
CA PRO A 87 -9.97 -1.31 12.57
C PRO A 87 -10.97 -0.69 11.59
N HIS A 88 -11.81 0.25 12.03
CA HIS A 88 -12.90 0.78 11.21
C HIS A 88 -12.43 1.39 9.88
N PRO A 89 -11.35 2.19 9.81
CA PRO A 89 -10.86 2.74 8.55
C PRO A 89 -10.42 1.68 7.53
N PHE A 90 -10.07 0.48 7.98
CA PHE A 90 -9.51 -0.60 7.14
C PHE A 90 -10.56 -1.63 6.72
N ARG A 91 -11.83 -1.43 7.06
CA ARG A 91 -12.88 -2.41 6.78
C ARG A 91 -13.13 -2.55 5.28
N TYR A 92 -13.36 -3.79 4.84
CA TYR A 92 -13.76 -4.07 3.46
C TYR A 92 -15.08 -3.41 3.09
N SER A 93 -16.04 -3.39 4.01
CA SER A 93 -17.39 -2.88 3.77
C SER A 93 -17.45 -1.42 3.31
N ARG A 94 -16.40 -0.62 3.58
CA ARG A 94 -16.35 0.75 3.06
C ARG A 94 -16.39 0.85 1.54
N MET A 95 -15.99 -0.22 0.86
CA MET A 95 -16.04 -0.30 -0.61
C MET A 95 -17.46 -0.40 -1.16
N ILE A 96 -18.42 -0.83 -0.33
CA ILE A 96 -19.79 -1.16 -0.75
C ILE A 96 -20.88 -0.53 0.13
N ASP A 97 -20.52 0.19 1.21
CA ASP A 97 -21.50 0.76 2.15
C ASP A 97 -21.87 2.23 1.87
N GLY A 98 -21.39 2.77 0.74
CA GLY A 98 -21.65 4.16 0.37
C GLY A 98 -20.71 5.18 1.00
N THR A 99 -19.67 4.73 1.70
CA THR A 99 -18.62 5.61 2.23
C THR A 99 -17.95 6.35 1.06
N ASP A 100 -17.76 7.66 1.20
CA ASP A 100 -16.98 8.45 0.24
C ASP A 100 -15.50 8.10 0.39
N LEU A 101 -14.94 7.48 -0.65
CA LEU A 101 -13.53 7.09 -0.69
C LEU A 101 -12.63 8.17 -1.30
N GLY A 102 -13.22 9.29 -1.72
CA GLY A 102 -12.50 10.36 -2.39
C GLY A 102 -12.13 10.03 -3.84
N GLU A 103 -11.38 10.92 -4.44
CA GLU A 103 -10.78 10.70 -5.75
C GLU A 103 -9.68 9.63 -5.64
N PRO A 104 -9.45 8.82 -6.69
CA PRO A 104 -8.32 7.91 -6.70
C PRO A 104 -7.05 8.67 -6.36
N GLY A 105 -6.46 8.32 -5.22
CA GLY A 105 -5.32 9.04 -4.69
C GLY A 105 -4.12 9.00 -5.63
N MET A 106 -3.42 10.11 -5.76
CA MET A 106 -2.07 10.10 -6.29
C MET A 106 -1.14 9.46 -5.25
N MET A 107 -0.40 8.48 -5.72
CA MET A 107 0.66 7.87 -4.91
C MET A 107 1.90 8.75 -4.89
#